data_9e6aefdbb9f26ec2f020ea0f1e0c8468
#
_entry.id   9e6aefdbb9f26ec2f020ea0f1e0c8468
#
_cell.length_a   1.000
_cell.length_b   1.000
_cell.length_c   1.000
_cell.angle_alpha   90.00
_cell.angle_beta   90.00
_cell.angle_gamma   90.00
#
_symmetry.space_group_name_H-M   'P 1'
#
loop_
_entity.id
_entity.type
_entity.pdbx_description
1 polymer ?
#
loop_
_entity_poly.entity_id
_entity_poly.type
_entity_poly.pdbx_seq_one_letter_code
_entity_poly.pdbx_strand_id
1 'polypeptide(L)' 'MNQMGEKIRIALIKKGLTLTQLAEIMDVSQPNLSKKLKRNNFNEEELHKIAELLDMRYEAYFVMEDGTKI' A
#
# COMPACT_ATOMS: atom_id res chain seq x y z
N MET A 1 -6.39 -13.85 3.96
CA MET A 1 -6.45 -13.27 2.63
C MET A 1 -5.74 -11.93 2.59
N ASN A 2 -5.10 -11.64 1.49
CA ASN A 2 -4.40 -10.38 1.34
C ASN A 2 -5.40 -9.27 0.97
N GLN A 3 -5.52 -8.27 1.83
CA GLN A 3 -6.39 -7.13 1.59
C GLN A 3 -5.57 -5.84 1.54
N MET A 4 -4.47 -5.90 0.81
CA MET A 4 -3.54 -4.79 0.73
C MET A 4 -4.18 -3.52 0.17
N GLY A 5 -5.06 -3.66 -0.81
CA GLY A 5 -5.78 -2.51 -1.35
C GLY A 5 -6.59 -1.79 -0.29
N GLU A 6 -7.25 -2.53 0.58
CA GLU A 6 -8.00 -1.95 1.68
C GLU A 6 -7.09 -1.26 2.68
N LYS A 7 -5.95 -1.87 2.99
CA LYS A 7 -4.97 -1.26 3.89
C LYS A 7 -4.45 0.06 3.35
N ILE A 8 -4.20 0.12 2.05
CA ILE A 8 -3.76 1.36 1.40
C ILE A 8 -4.85 2.43 1.51
N ARG A 9 -6.12 2.07 1.30
CA ARG A 9 -7.23 3.01 1.44
C ARG A 9 -7.33 3.56 2.85
N ILE A 10 -7.15 2.70 3.85
CA ILE A 10 -7.13 3.12 5.26
C ILE A 10 -5.97 4.09 5.51
N ALA A 11 -4.80 3.78 4.98
CA ALA A 11 -3.63 4.65 5.13
C ALA A 11 -3.89 6.03 4.52
N LEU A 12 -4.53 6.09 3.35
CA LEU A 12 -4.89 7.36 2.72
C LEU A 12 -5.83 8.17 3.61
N ILE A 13 -6.85 7.53 4.17
CA ILE A 13 -7.80 8.19 5.06
C ILE A 13 -7.06 8.79 6.26
N LYS A 14 -6.16 8.00 6.86
CA LYS A 14 -5.40 8.47 8.02
C LYS A 14 -4.48 9.64 7.69
N LYS A 15 -4.01 9.72 6.46
CA LYS A 15 -3.14 10.81 6.01
C LYS A 15 -3.91 11.98 5.42
N GLY A 16 -5.23 11.87 5.32
CA GLY A 16 -6.06 12.92 4.75
C GLY A 16 -5.89 13.10 3.26
N LEU A 17 -5.56 12.02 2.55
CA LEU A 17 -5.33 12.04 1.11
C LEU A 17 -6.43 11.27 0.38
N THR A 18 -6.67 11.67 -0.86
CA THR A 18 -7.59 10.96 -1.74
C THR A 18 -6.82 10.01 -2.65
N LEU A 19 -7.56 9.06 -3.23
CA LEU A 19 -6.98 8.14 -4.21
C LEU A 19 -6.43 8.90 -5.42
N THR A 20 -7.13 9.93 -5.85
CA THR A 20 -6.69 10.78 -6.97
C THR A 20 -5.34 11.44 -6.66
N GLN A 21 -5.19 11.95 -5.43
CA GLN A 21 -3.94 12.55 -5.01
C GLN A 21 -2.78 11.55 -5.01
N LEU A 22 -3.03 10.34 -4.53
CA LEU A 22 -2.00 9.30 -4.57
C LEU A 22 -1.62 8.94 -6.00
N ALA A 23 -2.61 8.82 -6.88
CA ALA A 23 -2.35 8.53 -8.29
C ALA A 23 -1.48 9.61 -8.92
N GLU A 24 -1.75 10.88 -8.63
CA GLU A 24 -0.93 11.99 -9.12
C GLU A 24 0.51 11.91 -8.63
N ILE A 25 0.70 11.62 -7.35
CA ILE A 25 2.03 11.49 -6.76
C ILE A 25 2.79 10.31 -7.40
N MET A 26 2.10 9.22 -7.68
CA MET A 26 2.70 8.04 -8.30
C MET A 26 2.84 8.16 -9.81
N ASP A 27 2.32 9.23 -10.40
CA ASP A 27 2.34 9.45 -11.84
C ASP A 27 1.65 8.31 -12.61
N VAL A 28 0.51 7.89 -12.11
CA VAL A 28 -0.35 6.90 -12.75
C VAL A 28 -1.77 7.43 -12.81
N SER A 29 -2.60 6.86 -13.68
CA SER A 29 -4.00 7.28 -13.75
C SER A 29 -4.78 6.72 -12.56
N GLN A 30 -5.77 7.48 -12.11
CA GLN A 30 -6.63 7.06 -11.01
C GLN A 30 -7.34 5.73 -11.33
N PRO A 31 -7.90 5.51 -12.54
CA PRO A 31 -8.50 4.22 -12.85
C PRO A 31 -7.51 3.05 -12.78
N ASN A 32 -6.27 3.24 -13.20
CA ASN A 32 -5.26 2.19 -13.12
C ASN A 32 -4.94 1.86 -11.66
N LEU A 33 -4.77 2.86 -10.83
CA LEU A 33 -4.52 2.65 -9.40
C LEU A 33 -5.71 1.96 -8.74
N SER A 34 -6.94 2.36 -9.08
CA SER A 34 -8.15 1.75 -8.57
C SER A 34 -8.21 0.26 -8.90
N LYS A 35 -7.83 -0.12 -10.12
CA LYS A 35 -7.79 -1.52 -10.54
C LYS A 35 -6.77 -2.31 -9.74
N LYS A 36 -5.59 -1.75 -9.50
CA LYS A 36 -4.55 -2.39 -8.69
C LYS A 36 -5.05 -2.63 -7.27
N LEU A 37 -5.74 -1.66 -6.70
CA LEU A 37 -6.30 -1.79 -5.36
C LEU A 37 -7.33 -2.91 -5.28
N LYS A 38 -8.20 -3.02 -6.27
CA LYS A 38 -9.21 -4.08 -6.31
C LYS A 38 -8.59 -5.46 -6.44
N ARG A 39 -7.51 -5.57 -7.21
CA ARG A 39 -6.85 -6.86 -7.46
C ARG A 39 -5.82 -7.20 -6.38
N ASN A 40 -5.53 -6.28 -5.48
CA ASN A 40 -4.45 -6.43 -4.50
C ASN A 40 -3.13 -6.81 -5.21
N ASN A 41 -2.91 -6.22 -6.38
CA ASN A 41 -1.80 -6.56 -7.26
C ASN A 41 -0.64 -5.61 -7.04
N PHE A 42 0.04 -5.74 -5.90
CA PHE A 42 1.19 -4.92 -5.54
C PHE A 42 2.37 -5.82 -5.23
N ASN A 43 3.52 -5.51 -5.80
CA ASN A 43 4.74 -6.15 -5.38
C ASN A 43 5.33 -5.39 -4.19
N GLU A 44 6.32 -5.98 -3.55
CA GLU A 44 6.90 -5.40 -2.34
C GLU A 44 7.54 -4.05 -2.60
N GLU A 45 8.21 -3.90 -3.74
CA GLU A 45 8.84 -2.65 -4.13
C GLU A 45 7.81 -1.52 -4.24
N GLU A 46 6.66 -1.81 -4.85
CA GLU A 46 5.57 -0.84 -4.95
C GLU A 46 5.03 -0.45 -3.58
N LEU A 47 4.89 -1.42 -2.67
CA LEU A 47 4.40 -1.15 -1.32
C LEU A 47 5.35 -0.27 -0.53
N HIS A 48 6.65 -0.50 -0.65
CA HIS A 48 7.64 0.36 -0.01
C HIS A 48 7.58 1.77 -0.58
N LYS A 49 7.40 1.91 -1.88
CA LYS A 49 7.29 3.22 -2.51
C LYS A 49 6.04 3.97 -2.04
N ILE A 50 4.91 3.28 -1.97
CA ILE A 50 3.67 3.89 -1.47
C ILE A 50 3.86 4.37 -0.04
N ALA A 51 4.47 3.53 0.81
CA ALA A 51 4.72 3.90 2.20
C ALA A 51 5.60 5.15 2.28
N GLU A 52 6.66 5.19 1.48
CA GLU A 52 7.57 6.34 1.44
C GLU A 52 6.82 7.62 1.04
N LEU A 53 5.98 7.53 0.00
CA LEU A 53 5.19 8.68 -0.46
C LEU A 53 4.19 9.17 0.59
N LEU A 54 3.71 8.28 1.44
CA LEU A 54 2.78 8.61 2.51
C LEU A 54 3.47 8.91 3.85
N ASP A 55 4.80 9.00 3.84
CA ASP A 55 5.60 9.23 5.05
C ASP A 55 5.34 8.15 6.09
N MET A 56 5.33 6.90 5.65
CA MET A 56 5.11 5.72 6.47
C MET A 56 6.19 4.69 6.18
N ARG A 57 6.20 3.60 6.94
CA ARG A 57 7.06 2.46 6.66
C ARG A 57 6.19 1.25 6.37
N TYR A 58 6.57 0.50 5.37
CA TYR A 58 5.97 -0.80 5.11
C TYR A 58 6.90 -1.87 5.66
N GLU A 59 6.39 -2.74 6.50
CA GLU A 59 7.16 -3.84 7.07
C GLU A 59 6.47 -5.15 6.77
N ALA A 60 7.24 -6.14 6.33
CA ALA A 60 6.73 -7.47 6.08
C ALA A 60 7.73 -8.49 6.57
N TYR A 61 7.25 -9.53 7.22
CA TYR A 61 8.11 -10.56 7.79
C TYR A 61 7.32 -11.85 7.98
N PHE A 62 8.05 -12.95 8.06
CA PHE A 62 7.49 -14.19 8.51
C PHE A 62 7.65 -14.28 10.02
N VAL A 63 6.68 -14.90 10.69
CA VAL A 63 6.73 -15.10 12.13
C VAL A 63 6.90 -16.60 12.38
N MET A 64 7.98 -16.97 13.03
CA MET A 64 8.24 -18.35 13.39
C MET A 64 7.43 -18.74 14.62
N GLU A 65 7.39 -20.05 14.91
CA GLU A 65 6.61 -20.57 16.04
C GLU A 65 7.01 -19.96 17.39
N ASP A 66 8.27 -19.62 17.53
CA ASP A 66 8.79 -19.03 18.78
C ASP A 66 8.61 -17.50 18.83
N GLY A 67 7.98 -16.92 17.81
CA GLY A 67 7.77 -15.48 17.73
C GLY A 67 8.85 -14.71 17.01
N THR A 68 9.89 -15.41 16.53
CA THR A 68 10.98 -14.77 15.80
C THR A 68 10.48 -14.28 14.44
N LYS A 69 10.83 -13.06 14.09
CA LYS A 69 10.47 -12.45 12.80
C LYS A 69 11.65 -12.52 11.84
N ILE A 70 11.34 -12.89 10.61
CA ILE A 70 12.36 -12.98 9.56
C ILE A 70 11.98 -12.04 8.43
#